data_7d4e6fad61671efde7040f00eaa470c6
#
_entry.id   7d4e6fad61671efde7040f00eaa470c6
#
_cell.length_a   1.000
_cell.length_b   1.000
_cell.length_c   1.000
_cell.angle_alpha   90.00
_cell.angle_beta   90.00
_cell.angle_gamma   90.00
#
_symmetry.space_group_name_H-M   'P 1'
#
loop_
_entity.id
_entity.type
_entity.pdbx_description
1 polymer ?
#
loop_
_entity_poly.entity_id
_entity_poly.type
_entity_poly.pdbx_seq_one_letter_code
_entity_poly.pdbx_strand_id
1 'polypeptide(L)'
;MKKATVSLLVLAGFASTSVMAQDAFSYAKGSATWAHTKSDYLNNNPLFPRDASNQGTRDFGGVTLDLSKSFSNNFYGRLLSEGTSAQHGNDSMGIGSLGIGVFTPLSTGLNLYGETGLIGYTMEREQAYDVKGWDLVSRKSSGSMYGEVGLRYDIGNVELSTAYRYANMTDDMHDFKVGGAYKLNQNWALTADYTYRNWDLQKGSISSLGVKYSF
;
A
#
# COMPACT_ATOMS: atom_id res chain seq x y z
N MET A 1 -15.29 -5.66 -21.11
CA MET A 1 -13.89 -5.91 -20.73
C MET A 1 -13.05 -4.76 -21.28
N LYS A 2 -12.85 -3.69 -20.56
CA LYS A 2 -11.95 -2.58 -20.90
C LYS A 2 -10.86 -2.49 -19.84
N LYS A 3 -9.72 -2.86 -20.21
CA LYS A 3 -8.32 -2.58 -19.91
C LYS A 3 -8.09 -1.74 -18.64
N ALA A 4 -7.83 -2.41 -17.54
CA ALA A 4 -7.01 -1.85 -16.47
C ALA A 4 -5.57 -1.71 -17.01
N THR A 5 -5.27 -0.58 -17.60
CA THR A 5 -3.90 -0.24 -17.98
C THR A 5 -3.22 0.34 -16.74
N VAL A 6 -2.85 -0.54 -15.81
CA VAL A 6 -1.88 -0.20 -14.78
C VAL A 6 -0.53 -0.15 -15.47
N SER A 7 0.04 1.03 -15.53
CA SER A 7 1.33 1.30 -16.16
C SER A 7 2.45 0.56 -15.43
N LEU A 8 2.84 -0.56 -16.00
CA LEU A 8 4.00 -1.38 -15.59
C LEU A 8 5.29 -0.77 -16.17
N LEU A 9 5.66 0.42 -15.74
CA LEU A 9 6.74 1.14 -16.41
C LEU A 9 7.75 1.81 -15.44
N VAL A 10 8.22 1.09 -14.41
CA VAL A 10 9.35 1.57 -13.56
C VAL A 10 10.37 0.47 -13.23
N LEU A 11 10.37 -0.67 -13.87
CA LEU A 11 11.28 -1.78 -13.53
C LEU A 11 12.68 -1.71 -14.18
N ALA A 12 12.98 -0.72 -15.00
CA ALA A 12 14.21 -0.72 -15.81
C ALA A 12 15.36 0.13 -15.25
N GLY A 13 15.20 0.83 -14.13
CA GLY A 13 16.19 1.82 -13.65
C GLY A 13 17.12 1.40 -12.51
N PHE A 14 16.93 0.24 -11.91
CA PHE A 14 17.63 -0.13 -10.67
C PHE A 14 18.72 -1.20 -10.78
N ALA A 15 19.11 -1.56 -11.97
CA ALA A 15 20.16 -2.54 -12.19
C ALA A 15 21.53 -1.88 -12.34
N SER A 16 22.10 -1.35 -11.28
CA SER A 16 23.54 -1.09 -11.19
C SER A 16 24.04 -1.39 -9.80
N THR A 17 24.66 -2.47 -9.73
CA THR A 17 25.34 -3.23 -8.71
C THR A 17 26.45 -2.48 -7.99
N SER A 18 26.42 -2.52 -6.70
CA SER A 18 27.60 -2.71 -5.88
C SER A 18 27.27 -3.69 -4.77
N VAL A 19 28.11 -4.68 -4.57
CA VAL A 19 28.03 -5.64 -3.46
C VAL A 19 28.29 -4.86 -2.17
N MET A 20 27.22 -4.27 -1.65
CA MET A 20 27.19 -3.71 -0.32
C MET A 20 26.32 -4.64 0.54
N ALA A 21 26.65 -4.74 1.82
CA ALA A 21 25.88 -5.48 2.79
C ALA A 21 24.36 -5.22 2.56
N GLN A 22 23.56 -6.29 2.51
CA GLN A 22 22.12 -6.21 2.26
C GLN A 22 21.49 -5.20 3.21
N ASP A 23 21.15 -4.06 2.67
CA ASP A 23 20.49 -3.00 3.42
C ASP A 23 19.00 -3.35 3.53
N ALA A 24 18.49 -3.37 4.75
CA ALA A 24 17.09 -3.63 5.04
C ALA A 24 16.13 -2.68 4.29
N PHE A 25 16.64 -1.58 3.74
CA PHE A 25 15.88 -0.56 3.00
C PHE A 25 16.13 -0.57 1.48
N SER A 26 16.80 -1.62 0.93
CA SER A 26 17.01 -1.80 -0.51
C SER A 26 16.30 -3.05 -1.00
N TYR A 27 15.06 -2.88 -1.51
CA TYR A 27 14.23 -4.00 -1.95
C TYR A 27 13.17 -3.62 -2.97
N ALA A 28 12.67 -4.63 -3.66
CA ALA A 28 11.43 -4.60 -4.43
C ALA A 28 10.49 -5.68 -3.89
N LYS A 29 9.25 -5.32 -3.54
CA LYS A 29 8.24 -6.23 -3.03
C LYS A 29 6.96 -6.15 -3.86
N GLY A 30 6.44 -7.31 -4.28
CA GLY A 30 5.14 -7.46 -4.92
C GLY A 30 4.25 -8.37 -4.08
N SER A 31 3.00 -7.98 -3.86
CA SER A 31 2.07 -8.71 -3.01
C SER A 31 0.68 -8.78 -3.61
N ALA A 32 0.00 -9.91 -3.42
CA ALA A 32 -1.45 -9.99 -3.52
C ALA A 32 -2.06 -9.42 -2.24
N THR A 33 -3.13 -8.63 -2.39
CA THR A 33 -3.70 -7.84 -1.30
C THR A 33 -5.20 -8.09 -1.20
N TRP A 34 -5.69 -8.24 0.01
CA TRP A 34 -7.11 -8.37 0.34
C TRP A 34 -7.46 -7.31 1.38
N ALA A 35 -8.45 -6.47 1.06
CA ALA A 35 -8.96 -5.47 1.96
C ALA A 35 -10.39 -5.80 2.36
N HIS A 36 -10.68 -5.71 3.66
CA HIS A 36 -11.97 -5.92 4.26
C HIS A 36 -12.46 -4.63 4.90
N THR A 37 -13.46 -3.99 4.30
CA THR A 37 -13.91 -2.66 4.67
C THR A 37 -15.26 -2.72 5.37
N LYS A 38 -15.42 -1.99 6.49
CA LYS A 38 -16.69 -1.92 7.22
C LYS A 38 -17.71 -1.10 6.43
N SER A 39 -18.93 -1.63 6.29
CA SER A 39 -20.00 -1.09 5.48
C SER A 39 -20.53 0.29 5.93
N ASP A 40 -20.44 0.60 7.22
CA ASP A 40 -20.98 1.84 7.78
C ASP A 40 -20.31 3.09 7.20
N TYR A 41 -19.04 2.99 6.81
CA TYR A 41 -18.29 4.07 6.16
C TYR A 41 -18.67 4.27 4.70
N LEU A 42 -19.00 3.20 3.99
CA LEU A 42 -19.46 3.27 2.60
C LEU A 42 -20.87 3.88 2.50
N ASN A 43 -21.72 3.65 3.51
CA ASN A 43 -23.08 4.17 3.53
C ASN A 43 -23.18 5.69 3.73
N ASN A 44 -22.18 6.29 4.39
CA ASN A 44 -22.12 7.74 4.64
C ASN A 44 -21.23 8.47 3.64
N ASN A 45 -20.55 7.76 2.76
CA ASN A 45 -19.68 8.36 1.77
C ASN A 45 -20.51 8.84 0.57
N PRO A 46 -20.46 10.15 0.20
CA PRO A 46 -21.22 10.68 -0.94
C PRO A 46 -20.80 10.07 -2.28
N LEU A 47 -19.61 9.44 -2.34
CA LEU A 47 -19.15 8.70 -3.53
C LEU A 47 -19.81 7.33 -3.68
N PHE A 48 -20.38 6.80 -2.61
CA PHE A 48 -21.06 5.51 -2.59
C PHE A 48 -22.50 5.72 -2.12
N PRO A 49 -23.40 6.22 -2.98
CA PRO A 49 -24.81 6.42 -2.62
C PRO A 49 -25.38 5.10 -2.09
N ARG A 50 -26.24 5.23 -1.09
CA ARG A 50 -26.94 4.11 -0.44
C ARG A 50 -27.61 3.26 -1.50
N ASP A 51 -27.09 2.08 -1.72
CA ASP A 51 -27.85 1.00 -2.31
C ASP A 51 -28.47 0.22 -1.13
N ALA A 52 -29.78 0.24 -1.01
CA ALA A 52 -30.52 -0.40 0.08
C ALA A 52 -30.27 -1.93 0.16
N SER A 53 -29.72 -2.52 -0.88
CA SER A 53 -29.37 -3.94 -0.95
C SER A 53 -27.97 -4.27 -0.38
N ASN A 54 -27.16 -3.28 -0.02
CA ASN A 54 -25.73 -3.46 0.30
C ASN A 54 -25.41 -3.07 1.75
N GLN A 55 -26.12 -3.63 2.71
CA GLN A 55 -25.81 -3.55 4.15
C GLN A 55 -24.77 -4.60 4.54
N GLY A 56 -23.60 -4.61 3.91
CA GLY A 56 -22.60 -5.61 4.18
C GLY A 56 -21.18 -5.07 4.16
N THR A 57 -20.27 -5.84 4.71
CA THR A 57 -18.83 -5.65 4.56
C THR A 57 -18.46 -5.83 3.09
N ARG A 58 -17.62 -4.94 2.56
CA ARG A 58 -17.11 -5.07 1.19
C ARG A 58 -15.70 -5.62 1.21
N ASP A 59 -15.50 -6.66 0.42
CA ASP A 59 -14.20 -7.29 0.20
C ASP A 59 -13.61 -6.81 -1.12
N PHE A 60 -12.35 -6.41 -1.07
CA PHE A 60 -11.58 -5.98 -2.21
C PHE A 60 -10.37 -6.90 -2.37
N GLY A 61 -10.06 -7.24 -3.61
CA GLY A 61 -8.84 -7.94 -3.97
C GLY A 61 -7.95 -7.06 -4.83
N GLY A 62 -6.65 -7.24 -4.74
CA GLY A 62 -5.74 -6.40 -5.51
C GLY A 62 -4.28 -6.77 -5.40
N VAL A 63 -3.43 -5.81 -5.72
CA VAL A 63 -1.97 -5.94 -5.71
C VAL A 63 -1.33 -4.73 -5.08
N THR A 64 -0.19 -4.97 -4.42
CA THR A 64 0.67 -3.91 -3.87
C THR A 64 2.08 -4.08 -4.43
N LEU A 65 2.67 -2.98 -4.86
CA LEU A 65 4.06 -2.86 -5.23
C LEU A 65 4.74 -1.89 -4.26
N ASP A 66 5.87 -2.30 -3.67
CA ASP A 66 6.64 -1.52 -2.72
C ASP A 66 8.12 -1.60 -3.10
N LEU A 67 8.67 -0.48 -3.55
CA LEU A 67 10.05 -0.34 -3.98
C LEU A 67 10.77 0.59 -3.03
N SER A 68 11.90 0.17 -2.52
CA SER A 68 12.74 0.98 -1.63
C SER A 68 14.20 0.86 -2.03
N LYS A 69 14.93 1.97 -1.97
CA LYS A 69 16.36 2.01 -2.24
C LYS A 69 17.06 2.94 -1.26
N SER A 70 18.00 2.39 -0.54
CA SER A 70 18.98 3.16 0.22
C SER A 70 19.99 3.80 -0.72
N PHE A 71 20.29 5.07 -0.54
CA PHE A 71 21.24 5.83 -1.34
C PHE A 71 22.37 6.43 -0.51
N SER A 72 22.34 6.25 0.79
CA SER A 72 23.41 6.54 1.72
C SER A 72 23.25 5.69 2.99
N ASN A 73 24.21 5.80 3.91
CA ASN A 73 24.25 4.94 5.11
C ASN A 73 22.95 4.96 5.96
N ASN A 74 22.17 6.04 5.88
CA ASN A 74 20.98 6.22 6.73
C ASN A 74 19.76 6.77 5.98
N PHE A 75 19.85 6.98 4.65
CA PHE A 75 18.75 7.55 3.87
C PHE A 75 18.25 6.57 2.82
N TYR A 76 16.96 6.57 2.57
CA TYR A 76 16.32 5.79 1.51
C TYR A 76 15.20 6.56 0.82
N GLY A 77 14.91 6.15 -0.40
CA GLY A 77 13.70 6.56 -1.12
C GLY A 77 12.76 5.38 -1.22
N ARG A 78 11.45 5.63 -1.19
CA ARG A 78 10.43 4.58 -1.30
C ARG A 78 9.29 5.01 -2.20
N LEU A 79 8.84 4.07 -3.03
CA LEU A 79 7.63 4.16 -3.83
C LEU A 79 6.72 3.01 -3.43
N LEU A 80 5.48 3.34 -3.06
CA LEU A 80 4.43 2.37 -2.77
C LEU A 80 3.26 2.61 -3.70
N SER A 81 2.71 1.54 -4.26
CA SER A 81 1.47 1.56 -5.05
C SER A 81 0.59 0.40 -4.64
N GLU A 82 -0.63 0.69 -4.24
CA GLU A 82 -1.68 -0.26 -3.87
C GLU A 82 -2.86 -0.07 -4.81
N GLY A 83 -3.29 -1.13 -5.48
CA GLY A 83 -4.48 -1.12 -6.33
C GLY A 83 -5.40 -2.23 -5.93
N THR A 84 -6.65 -1.91 -5.62
CA THR A 84 -7.68 -2.88 -5.21
C THR A 84 -8.99 -2.66 -5.96
N SER A 85 -9.70 -3.74 -6.21
CA SER A 85 -11.03 -3.72 -6.83
C SER A 85 -12.00 -4.56 -6.02
N ALA A 86 -13.26 -4.13 -5.94
CA ALA A 86 -14.30 -4.85 -5.24
C ALA A 86 -14.50 -6.23 -5.86
N GLN A 87 -14.68 -7.27 -5.05
CA GLN A 87 -14.98 -8.61 -5.52
C GLN A 87 -16.36 -8.70 -6.16
N HIS A 88 -17.30 -7.87 -5.72
CA HIS A 88 -18.63 -7.75 -6.29
C HIS A 88 -18.89 -6.27 -6.60
N GLY A 89 -19.06 -5.95 -7.87
CA GLY A 89 -19.26 -4.57 -8.35
C GLY A 89 -18.05 -4.04 -9.12
N ASN A 90 -18.14 -2.77 -9.51
CA ASN A 90 -17.15 -2.11 -10.39
C ASN A 90 -16.38 -1.01 -9.64
N ASP A 91 -16.30 -1.11 -8.31
CA ASP A 91 -15.57 -0.15 -7.48
C ASP A 91 -14.08 -0.50 -7.48
N SER A 92 -13.23 0.49 -7.71
CA SER A 92 -11.78 0.32 -7.59
C SER A 92 -11.15 1.47 -6.82
N MET A 93 -10.04 1.17 -6.15
CA MET A 93 -9.26 2.15 -5.42
C MET A 93 -7.78 1.94 -5.67
N GLY A 94 -7.08 3.03 -5.94
CA GLY A 94 -5.62 3.07 -5.99
C GLY A 94 -5.09 4.06 -4.96
N ILE A 95 -4.02 3.68 -4.26
CA ILE A 95 -3.25 4.56 -3.38
C ILE A 95 -1.79 4.47 -3.82
N GLY A 96 -1.16 5.63 -4.05
CA GLY A 96 0.25 5.72 -4.38
C GLY A 96 0.98 6.67 -3.43
N SER A 97 2.20 6.35 -3.05
CA SER A 97 3.05 7.26 -2.29
C SER A 97 4.50 7.21 -2.77
N LEU A 98 5.16 8.37 -2.70
CA LEU A 98 6.57 8.55 -2.97
C LEU A 98 7.18 9.33 -1.80
N GLY A 99 8.20 8.77 -1.16
CA GLY A 99 8.81 9.36 0.03
C GLY A 99 10.31 9.20 0.10
N ILE A 100 10.86 9.96 1.03
CA ILE A 100 12.24 9.83 1.49
C ILE A 100 12.21 9.57 2.98
N GLY A 101 13.11 8.71 3.44
CA GLY A 101 13.20 8.33 4.82
C GLY A 101 14.61 8.30 5.35
N VAL A 102 14.69 8.30 6.66
CA VAL A 102 15.92 8.08 7.41
C VAL A 102 15.75 6.89 8.33
N PHE A 103 16.81 6.16 8.56
CA PHE A 103 16.81 5.08 9.53
C PHE A 103 18.06 5.14 10.41
N THR A 104 17.94 4.58 11.61
CA THR A 104 19.04 4.46 12.55
C THR A 104 18.99 3.11 13.25
N PRO A 105 20.14 2.40 13.35
CA PRO A 105 20.20 1.18 14.12
C PRO A 105 20.08 1.52 15.61
N LEU A 106 19.15 0.83 16.30
CA LEU A 106 19.02 0.91 17.78
C LEU A 106 19.82 -0.21 18.46
N SER A 107 19.91 -1.37 17.80
CA SER A 107 20.72 -2.51 18.22
C SER A 107 20.99 -3.41 17.01
N THR A 108 21.71 -4.51 17.21
CA THR A 108 21.96 -5.49 16.15
C THR A 108 20.64 -6.00 15.57
N GLY A 109 20.42 -5.75 14.29
CA GLY A 109 19.21 -6.12 13.56
C GLY A 109 17.99 -5.22 13.77
N LEU A 110 17.97 -4.35 14.79
CA LEU A 110 16.83 -3.46 15.05
C LEU A 110 17.10 -2.05 14.53
N ASN A 111 16.24 -1.60 13.62
CA ASN A 111 16.26 -0.26 13.05
C ASN A 111 14.99 0.51 13.39
N LEU A 112 15.14 1.75 13.82
CA LEU A 112 14.08 2.76 13.83
C LEU A 112 14.13 3.53 12.52
N TYR A 113 12.99 3.81 11.91
CA TYR A 113 12.92 4.65 10.73
C TYR A 113 11.81 5.68 10.78
N GLY A 114 12.02 6.77 10.06
CA GLY A 114 11.01 7.78 9.79
C GLY A 114 11.01 8.11 8.29
N GLU A 115 9.83 8.35 7.73
CA GLU A 115 9.62 8.61 6.31
C GLU A 115 8.61 9.73 6.14
N THR A 116 8.82 10.59 5.15
CA THR A 116 7.85 11.61 4.73
C THR A 116 7.84 11.72 3.23
N GLY A 117 6.73 12.18 2.67
CA GLY A 117 6.61 12.31 1.22
C GLY A 117 5.21 12.71 0.79
N LEU A 118 4.92 12.42 -0.47
CA LEU A 118 3.63 12.64 -1.09
C LEU A 118 2.84 11.34 -1.16
N ILE A 119 1.55 11.43 -0.90
CA ILE A 119 0.61 10.34 -1.03
C ILE A 119 -0.62 10.83 -1.79
N GLY A 120 -1.18 9.96 -2.62
CA GLY A 120 -2.42 10.27 -3.33
C GLY A 120 -3.28 9.04 -3.49
N TYR A 121 -4.55 9.27 -3.73
CA TYR A 121 -5.49 8.20 -4.04
C TYR A 121 -6.35 8.53 -5.26
N THR A 122 -6.86 7.50 -5.87
CA THR A 122 -7.93 7.56 -6.85
C THR A 122 -8.97 6.49 -6.52
N MET A 123 -10.23 6.88 -6.59
CA MET A 123 -11.37 5.96 -6.44
C MET A 123 -12.23 6.10 -7.67
N GLU A 124 -12.64 4.97 -8.22
CA GLU A 124 -13.54 4.91 -9.36
C GLU A 124 -14.72 4.04 -9.01
N ARG A 125 -15.91 4.50 -9.38
CA ARG A 125 -17.13 3.73 -9.32
C ARG A 125 -17.83 3.80 -10.67
N GLU A 126 -18.12 2.65 -11.23
CA GLU A 126 -18.97 2.52 -12.40
C GLU A 126 -20.40 2.26 -11.92
N GLN A 127 -21.28 3.24 -12.10
CA GLN A 127 -22.73 3.07 -11.88
C GLN A 127 -23.36 2.59 -13.19
N ALA A 128 -23.82 1.35 -13.21
CA ALA A 128 -24.68 0.88 -14.28
C ALA A 128 -26.05 1.58 -14.14
N TYR A 129 -26.23 2.69 -14.82
CA TYR A 129 -27.56 3.29 -15.02
C TYR A 129 -28.13 2.77 -16.35
N ASP A 130 -29.13 1.91 -16.25
CA ASP A 130 -29.83 1.32 -17.42
C ASP A 130 -30.80 2.32 -18.07
N VAL A 131 -30.36 3.54 -18.34
CA VAL A 131 -31.09 4.51 -19.14
C VAL A 131 -30.19 4.98 -20.28
N LYS A 132 -30.30 4.32 -21.43
CA LYS A 132 -29.73 4.70 -22.73
C LYS A 132 -28.21 4.48 -22.92
N GLY A 133 -27.59 3.45 -22.35
CA GLY A 133 -26.23 3.06 -22.73
C GLY A 133 -25.12 4.04 -22.32
N TRP A 134 -25.34 4.85 -21.29
CA TRP A 134 -24.34 5.76 -20.72
C TRP A 134 -23.85 5.20 -19.40
N ASP A 135 -22.59 4.76 -19.37
CA ASP A 135 -21.91 4.40 -18.14
C ASP A 135 -21.43 5.68 -17.44
N LEU A 136 -22.01 6.01 -16.30
CA LEU A 136 -21.54 7.10 -15.45
C LEU A 136 -20.38 6.60 -14.60
N VAL A 137 -19.16 6.97 -14.94
CA VAL A 137 -17.97 6.72 -14.10
C VAL A 137 -17.80 7.91 -13.18
N SER A 138 -17.99 7.70 -11.88
CA SER A 138 -17.65 8.68 -10.86
C SER A 138 -16.21 8.44 -10.40
N ARG A 139 -15.34 9.45 -10.55
CA ARG A 139 -13.94 9.41 -10.13
C ARG A 139 -13.69 10.48 -9.08
N LYS A 140 -13.03 10.10 -7.97
CA LYS A 140 -12.49 11.03 -6.99
C LYS A 140 -11.01 10.75 -6.79
N SER A 141 -10.21 11.81 -6.73
CA SER A 141 -8.79 11.74 -6.42
C SER A 141 -8.40 12.91 -5.54
N SER A 142 -7.44 12.69 -4.67
CA SER A 142 -6.81 13.73 -3.88
C SER A 142 -5.40 13.29 -3.50
N GLY A 143 -4.59 14.24 -3.06
CA GLY A 143 -3.23 13.97 -2.60
C GLY A 143 -2.83 14.92 -1.49
N SER A 144 -1.85 14.50 -0.70
CA SER A 144 -1.33 15.24 0.44
C SER A 144 0.10 14.83 0.74
N MET A 145 0.64 15.40 1.79
CA MET A 145 1.85 14.87 2.43
C MET A 145 1.49 13.77 3.43
N TYR A 146 2.43 12.87 3.68
CA TYR A 146 2.32 11.89 4.74
C TYR A 146 3.59 11.85 5.60
N GLY A 147 3.44 11.30 6.80
CA GLY A 147 4.52 10.89 7.67
C GLY A 147 4.33 9.44 8.11
N GLU A 148 5.42 8.68 8.17
CA GLU A 148 5.43 7.30 8.68
C GLU A 148 6.61 7.15 9.66
N VAL A 149 6.40 6.46 10.76
CA VAL A 149 7.43 6.05 11.71
C VAL A 149 7.28 4.57 11.99
N GLY A 150 8.38 3.84 12.09
CA GLY A 150 8.32 2.41 12.32
C GLY A 150 9.60 1.79 12.81
N LEU A 151 9.48 0.52 13.14
CA LEU A 151 10.57 -0.35 13.54
C LEU A 151 10.69 -1.50 12.56
N ARG A 152 11.92 -1.91 12.29
CA ARG A 152 12.24 -3.11 11.52
C ARG A 152 13.28 -3.91 12.28
N TYR A 153 12.97 -5.18 12.54
CA TYR A 153 13.81 -6.08 13.30
C TYR A 153 14.15 -7.34 12.51
N ASP A 154 15.43 -7.54 12.29
CA ASP A 154 16.00 -8.70 11.58
C ASP A 154 16.51 -9.73 12.59
N ILE A 155 15.90 -10.92 12.60
CA ILE A 155 16.26 -12.03 13.49
C ILE A 155 16.65 -13.23 12.62
N GLY A 156 17.86 -13.22 12.10
CA GLY A 156 18.36 -14.30 11.24
C GLY A 156 17.55 -14.43 9.95
N ASN A 157 16.72 -15.46 9.84
CA ASN A 157 15.90 -15.70 8.65
C ASN A 157 14.54 -15.00 8.69
N VAL A 158 14.21 -14.29 9.76
CA VAL A 158 12.93 -13.61 9.94
C VAL A 158 13.17 -12.12 10.07
N GLU A 159 12.44 -11.32 9.30
CA GLU A 159 12.33 -9.88 9.48
C GLU A 159 10.93 -9.55 9.99
N LEU A 160 10.83 -8.76 11.03
CA LEU A 160 9.57 -8.22 11.56
C LEU A 160 9.54 -6.71 11.36
N SER A 161 8.38 -6.16 11.09
CA SER A 161 8.20 -4.72 10.95
C SER A 161 6.91 -4.26 11.60
N THR A 162 6.94 -3.03 12.12
CA THR A 162 5.73 -2.32 12.54
C THR A 162 5.87 -0.86 12.17
N ALA A 163 4.75 -0.21 11.81
CA ALA A 163 4.75 1.19 11.48
C ALA A 163 3.41 1.85 11.78
N TYR A 164 3.47 3.17 11.96
CA TYR A 164 2.33 4.05 11.97
C TYR A 164 2.51 5.10 10.89
N ARG A 165 1.49 5.27 10.02
CA ARG A 165 1.43 6.29 8.99
C ARG A 165 0.26 7.22 9.24
N TYR A 166 0.48 8.50 9.04
CA TYR A 166 -0.53 9.55 9.01
C TYR A 166 -0.49 10.31 7.68
N ALA A 167 -1.66 10.58 7.12
CA ALA A 167 -1.81 11.48 5.98
C ALA A 167 -3.15 12.22 6.07
N ASN A 168 -3.15 13.52 5.70
CA ASN A 168 -4.38 14.32 5.64
C ASN A 168 -4.82 14.46 4.18
N MET A 169 -5.50 13.43 3.67
CA MET A 169 -6.05 13.40 2.31
C MET A 169 -7.55 13.54 2.37
N THR A 170 -8.18 14.57 1.96
CA THR A 170 -9.62 14.82 2.08
C THR A 170 -10.10 14.71 3.55
N ASP A 171 -9.73 13.60 4.23
CA ASP A 171 -9.92 13.31 5.66
C ASP A 171 -8.67 12.64 6.21
N ASP A 172 -8.54 12.61 7.54
CA ASP A 172 -7.39 12.04 8.23
C ASP A 172 -7.30 10.53 8.05
N MET A 173 -6.21 10.07 7.47
CA MET A 173 -5.89 8.66 7.31
C MET A 173 -4.84 8.22 8.33
N HIS A 174 -5.14 7.18 9.06
CA HIS A 174 -4.25 6.53 10.02
C HIS A 174 -4.08 5.06 9.64
N ASP A 175 -2.86 4.64 9.31
CA ASP A 175 -2.52 3.24 9.05
C ASP A 175 -1.64 2.71 10.19
N PHE A 176 -2.07 1.60 10.80
CA PHE A 176 -1.27 0.80 11.72
C PHE A 176 -0.85 -0.47 11.00
N LYS A 177 0.46 -0.67 10.85
CA LYS A 177 1.03 -1.73 10.02
C LYS A 177 1.84 -2.69 10.87
N VAL A 178 1.71 -3.97 10.60
CA VAL A 178 2.61 -5.02 11.07
C VAL A 178 2.96 -5.91 9.88
N GLY A 179 4.19 -6.35 9.80
CA GLY A 179 4.66 -7.18 8.71
C GLY A 179 5.71 -8.17 9.16
N GLY A 180 5.85 -9.23 8.39
CA GLY A 180 6.89 -10.21 8.53
C GLY A 180 7.43 -10.66 7.19
N ALA A 181 8.70 -11.02 7.15
CA ALA A 181 9.32 -11.64 5.99
C ALA A 181 10.15 -12.85 6.43
N TYR A 182 10.03 -13.95 5.69
CA TYR A 182 10.85 -15.14 5.87
C TYR A 182 11.84 -15.25 4.71
N LYS A 183 13.13 -15.14 5.00
CA LYS A 183 14.21 -15.20 4.01
C LYS A 183 14.39 -16.63 3.51
N LEU A 184 14.17 -16.83 2.22
CA LEU A 184 14.43 -18.10 1.54
C LEU A 184 15.91 -18.25 1.19
N ASN A 185 16.54 -17.15 0.88
CA ASN A 185 17.98 -17.04 0.62
C ASN A 185 18.42 -15.57 0.86
N GLN A 186 19.62 -15.23 0.42
CA GLN A 186 20.20 -13.88 0.62
C GLN A 186 19.38 -12.76 -0.04
N ASN A 187 18.65 -13.04 -1.12
CA ASN A 187 17.93 -12.01 -1.89
C ASN A 187 16.42 -12.15 -1.80
N TRP A 188 15.86 -13.35 -1.64
CA TRP A 188 14.44 -13.61 -1.73
C TRP A 188 13.82 -13.90 -0.37
N ALA A 189 12.67 -13.30 -0.12
CA ALA A 189 11.87 -13.59 1.06
C ALA A 189 10.37 -13.66 0.70
N LEU A 190 9.63 -14.51 1.43
CA LEU A 190 8.17 -14.48 1.47
C LEU A 190 7.74 -13.45 2.49
N THR A 191 6.70 -12.68 2.18
CA THR A 191 6.19 -11.61 3.05
C THR A 191 4.73 -11.80 3.37
N ALA A 192 4.36 -11.43 4.61
CA ALA A 192 2.98 -11.31 5.05
C ALA A 192 2.85 -9.99 5.80
N ASP A 193 1.88 -9.17 5.38
CA ASP A 193 1.65 -7.86 5.98
C ASP A 193 0.18 -7.71 6.37
N TYR A 194 -0.05 -6.98 7.43
CA TYR A 194 -1.38 -6.58 7.90
C TYR A 194 -1.38 -5.09 8.19
N THR A 195 -2.37 -4.38 7.66
CA THR A 195 -2.61 -2.95 7.91
C THR A 195 -4.02 -2.76 8.41
N TYR A 196 -4.17 -2.12 9.56
CA TYR A 196 -5.45 -1.55 9.99
C TYR A 196 -5.48 -0.10 9.56
N ARG A 197 -6.40 0.22 8.62
CA ARG A 197 -6.63 1.58 8.12
C ARG A 197 -7.84 2.18 8.80
N ASN A 198 -7.69 3.35 9.39
CA ASN A 198 -8.77 4.20 9.85
C ASN A 198 -8.78 5.47 9.02
N TRP A 199 -9.65 5.51 8.03
CA TRP A 199 -9.83 6.60 7.10
C TRP A 199 -11.29 6.63 6.67
N ASP A 200 -11.90 7.81 6.57
CA ASP A 200 -13.34 7.93 6.28
C ASP A 200 -13.75 7.35 4.93
N LEU A 201 -12.81 7.26 3.98
CA LEU A 201 -13.05 6.61 2.69
C LEU A 201 -12.85 5.09 2.72
N GLN A 202 -12.03 4.57 3.64
CA GLN A 202 -11.77 3.13 3.77
C GLN A 202 -11.37 2.78 5.20
N LYS A 203 -12.33 2.36 6.00
CA LYS A 203 -12.04 1.86 7.35
C LYS A 203 -12.10 0.34 7.39
N GLY A 204 -10.99 -0.29 7.72
CA GLY A 204 -10.94 -1.74 7.76
C GLY A 204 -9.53 -2.30 7.86
N SER A 205 -9.40 -3.56 7.50
CA SER A 205 -8.15 -4.30 7.50
C SER A 205 -7.70 -4.62 6.08
N ILE A 206 -6.39 -4.59 5.88
CA ILE A 206 -5.75 -4.93 4.62
C ILE A 206 -4.70 -5.99 4.94
N SER A 207 -4.82 -7.16 4.34
CA SER A 207 -3.86 -8.26 4.46
C SER A 207 -3.16 -8.46 3.13
N SER A 208 -1.86 -8.73 3.14
CA SER A 208 -1.09 -8.95 1.92
C SER A 208 -0.13 -10.12 2.09
N LEU A 209 -0.01 -10.92 1.04
CA LEU A 209 1.00 -11.98 0.93
C LEU A 209 1.82 -11.73 -0.32
N GLY A 210 3.14 -11.82 -0.23
CA GLY A 210 3.99 -11.43 -1.33
C GLY A 210 5.39 -12.01 -1.31
N VAL A 211 6.17 -11.50 -2.24
CA VAL A 211 7.59 -11.83 -2.40
C VAL A 211 8.40 -10.53 -2.40
N LYS A 212 9.48 -10.54 -1.64
CA LYS A 212 10.46 -9.46 -1.56
C LYS A 212 11.79 -9.92 -2.15
N TYR A 213 12.37 -9.11 -3.02
CA TYR A 213 13.73 -9.22 -3.52
C TYR A 213 14.58 -8.09 -2.94
N SER A 214 15.63 -8.44 -2.21
CA SER A 214 16.62 -7.49 -1.65
C SER A 214 17.88 -7.46 -2.54
N PHE A 215 18.44 -6.25 -2.78
CA PHE A 215 19.57 -6.01 -3.68
C PHE A 215 20.59 -5.01 -3.10
#